data_68760f6ab80a2ef114c7d0c0baaf11f2
#
_entry.id   68760f6ab80a2ef114c7d0c0baaf11f2
#
_cell.length_a   1.000
_cell.length_b   1.000
_cell.length_c   1.000
_cell.angle_alpha   90.00
_cell.angle_beta   90.00
_cell.angle_gamma   90.00
#
_symmetry.space_group_name_H-M   'P 1'
#
loop_
_entity.id
_entity.type
_entity.pdbx_description
1 polymer ?
#
loop_
_entity_poly.entity_id
_entity_poly.type
_entity_poly.pdbx_seq_one_letter_code
_entity_poly.pdbx_strand_id
1 'polypeptide(L)'
;MLQKITAEEVEGLEGFFAKSYHGKKSVTVSAERFSQALLSSRFSNMTPEHLLELYFREKLVGKKEERQLEEQKKDRFLQHWKEKYQGTPVEKVLSELLDVIKAGHIKNLNEWEQSLMLGAEIYNCFPFRKNEKYLAVFATEITGNPHAFDQKGSWGTFLYQVIQMELRQRKVFPQKSEIFPAFFRQRCFLAEGILIDDISNYVMLSHVKAQKKDGDLHMGMEGFWQEDDMVQIPLAVLSKWNSIFCKDNEMYIVENPSVFAGLFTLDLLAASGTVVYYAGDLDPEGLLIAQKISEYYAGEFHYWHMTVEDYEKSKSNETISEKRIKSLERITDTELFPVAEKMRLDRLAGYQEKI
;
A
#
# COMPACT_ATOMS: atom_id res chain seq x y z
N MET A 1 19.28 35.90 -10.76
CA MET A 1 18.37 37.07 -10.54
C MET A 1 18.48 37.49 -9.10
N LEU A 2 18.98 38.70 -8.84
CA LEU A 2 19.09 39.30 -7.51
C LEU A 2 17.76 40.02 -7.20
N GLN A 3 17.16 39.77 -6.05
CA GLN A 3 15.89 40.37 -5.60
C GLN A 3 16.14 41.16 -4.30
N LYS A 4 15.43 42.27 -4.09
CA LYS A 4 15.56 43.14 -2.91
C LYS A 4 16.97 43.69 -2.72
N ILE A 5 17.53 44.30 -3.75
CA ILE A 5 18.88 44.79 -3.80
C ILE A 5 19.02 46.00 -2.87
N THR A 6 20.06 46.03 -2.05
CA THR A 6 20.43 47.17 -1.20
C THR A 6 21.08 48.30 -1.97
N ALA A 7 21.16 49.48 -1.42
CA ALA A 7 21.83 50.63 -2.07
C ALA A 7 23.31 50.37 -2.32
N GLU A 8 24.05 49.71 -1.43
CA GLU A 8 25.43 49.30 -1.57
C GLU A 8 25.64 48.26 -2.69
N GLU A 9 24.69 47.28 -2.80
CA GLU A 9 24.71 46.30 -3.89
C GLU A 9 24.46 46.95 -5.26
N VAL A 10 23.59 47.95 -5.32
CA VAL A 10 23.37 48.75 -6.55
C VAL A 10 24.64 49.46 -6.97
N GLU A 11 25.30 50.15 -6.05
CA GLU A 11 26.55 50.87 -6.32
C GLU A 11 27.67 49.92 -6.80
N GLY A 12 27.81 48.74 -6.14
CA GLY A 12 28.74 47.70 -6.56
C GLY A 12 28.45 47.16 -7.96
N LEU A 13 27.18 46.91 -8.28
CA LEU A 13 26.76 46.47 -9.62
C LEU A 13 26.99 47.54 -10.70
N GLU A 14 26.67 48.80 -10.39
CA GLU A 14 26.89 49.93 -11.31
C GLU A 14 28.37 50.12 -11.61
N GLY A 15 29.23 50.05 -10.59
CA GLY A 15 30.69 50.12 -10.75
C GLY A 15 31.29 48.96 -11.58
N PHE A 16 30.77 47.73 -11.36
CA PHE A 16 31.28 46.55 -12.02
C PHE A 16 30.79 46.43 -13.48
N PHE A 17 29.53 46.74 -13.76
CA PHE A 17 28.92 46.57 -15.08
C PHE A 17 28.91 47.86 -15.92
N ALA A 18 29.39 48.98 -15.39
CA ALA A 18 29.36 50.31 -16.03
C ALA A 18 27.95 50.66 -16.56
N LYS A 19 26.90 50.33 -15.81
CA LYS A 19 25.50 50.52 -16.18
C LYS A 19 24.66 50.89 -14.98
N SER A 20 23.79 51.90 -15.10
CA SER A 20 22.89 52.27 -14.01
C SER A 20 21.81 51.25 -13.74
N TYR A 21 21.65 50.91 -12.45
CA TYR A 21 20.63 50.06 -11.89
C TYR A 21 19.77 50.82 -10.85
N HIS A 22 19.94 52.11 -10.75
CA HIS A 22 19.20 52.96 -9.81
C HIS A 22 17.68 52.78 -9.96
N GLY A 23 16.97 52.61 -8.83
CA GLY A 23 15.51 52.40 -8.80
C GLY A 23 15.00 51.01 -9.19
N LYS A 24 15.85 50.08 -9.52
CA LYS A 24 15.47 48.71 -9.87
C LYS A 24 15.31 47.84 -8.60
N LYS A 25 14.17 47.16 -8.49
CA LYS A 25 13.93 46.21 -7.39
C LYS A 25 14.62 44.85 -7.60
N SER A 26 15.03 44.52 -8.80
CA SER A 26 15.73 43.28 -9.14
C SER A 26 16.66 43.50 -10.34
N VAL A 27 17.78 42.78 -10.39
CA VAL A 27 18.71 42.76 -11.48
C VAL A 27 19.00 41.35 -11.94
N THR A 28 18.92 41.13 -13.26
CA THR A 28 19.34 39.87 -13.90
C THR A 28 20.58 40.17 -14.74
N VAL A 29 21.65 39.41 -14.53
CA VAL A 29 22.90 39.49 -15.30
C VAL A 29 23.09 38.16 -16.00
N SER A 30 23.37 38.18 -17.32
CA SER A 30 23.76 36.98 -18.05
C SER A 30 25.23 36.62 -17.75
N ALA A 31 25.58 35.33 -17.88
CA ALA A 31 26.93 34.84 -17.70
C ALA A 31 27.93 35.52 -18.65
N GLU A 32 27.51 35.71 -19.91
CA GLU A 32 28.31 36.43 -20.91
C GLU A 32 28.65 37.85 -20.49
N ARG A 33 27.64 38.58 -20.01
CA ARG A 33 27.82 39.96 -19.55
C ARG A 33 28.69 40.04 -18.31
N PHE A 34 28.59 39.07 -17.41
CA PHE A 34 29.47 38.96 -16.25
C PHE A 34 30.91 38.71 -16.68
N SER A 35 31.14 37.78 -17.61
CA SER A 35 32.47 37.48 -18.15
C SER A 35 33.08 38.66 -18.84
N GLN A 36 32.32 39.42 -19.64
CA GLN A 36 32.81 40.64 -20.30
C GLN A 36 33.19 41.73 -19.30
N ALA A 37 32.37 41.95 -18.26
CA ALA A 37 32.69 42.93 -17.23
C ALA A 37 33.94 42.52 -16.43
N LEU A 38 34.10 41.22 -16.16
CA LEU A 38 35.27 40.69 -15.47
C LEU A 38 36.54 40.91 -16.27
N LEU A 39 36.50 40.62 -17.58
CA LEU A 39 37.65 40.90 -18.50
C LEU A 39 38.05 42.37 -18.58
N SER A 40 37.07 43.28 -18.39
CA SER A 40 37.29 44.73 -18.39
C SER A 40 37.67 45.29 -17.02
N SER A 41 37.74 44.45 -16.00
CA SER A 41 38.05 44.84 -14.63
C SER A 41 39.54 44.61 -14.28
N ARG A 42 39.93 45.00 -13.08
CA ARG A 42 41.26 44.68 -12.51
C ARG A 42 41.50 43.17 -12.31
N PHE A 43 40.47 42.36 -12.49
CA PHE A 43 40.52 40.90 -12.37
C PHE A 43 40.44 40.19 -13.73
N SER A 44 40.89 40.86 -14.79
CA SER A 44 40.88 40.36 -16.18
C SER A 44 41.64 39.05 -16.42
N ASN A 45 42.52 38.66 -15.49
CA ASN A 45 43.26 37.40 -15.51
C ASN A 45 42.51 36.24 -14.83
N MET A 46 41.29 36.45 -14.34
CA MET A 46 40.47 35.42 -13.68
C MET A 46 39.29 35.03 -14.57
N THR A 47 38.93 33.77 -14.51
CA THR A 47 37.64 33.29 -15.07
C THR A 47 36.50 33.46 -14.07
N PRO A 48 35.23 33.55 -14.51
CA PRO A 48 34.08 33.58 -13.61
C PRO A 48 34.07 32.43 -12.62
N GLU A 49 34.45 31.23 -13.08
CA GLU A 49 34.51 30.02 -12.25
C GLU A 49 35.58 30.18 -11.15
N HIS A 50 36.76 30.64 -11.51
CA HIS A 50 37.86 30.86 -10.54
C HIS A 50 37.46 31.90 -9.47
N LEU A 51 36.76 32.96 -9.87
CA LEU A 51 36.26 33.98 -8.95
C LEU A 51 35.26 33.39 -7.95
N LEU A 52 34.34 32.54 -8.43
CA LEU A 52 33.35 31.88 -7.59
C LEU A 52 34.00 30.86 -6.64
N GLU A 53 35.00 30.10 -7.11
CA GLU A 53 35.79 29.20 -6.25
C GLU A 53 36.49 29.94 -5.11
N LEU A 54 37.07 31.09 -5.39
CA LEU A 54 37.68 31.93 -4.36
C LEU A 54 36.65 32.50 -3.37
N TYR A 55 35.49 32.91 -3.87
CA TYR A 55 34.41 33.48 -3.05
C TYR A 55 33.81 32.44 -2.12
N PHE A 56 33.44 31.27 -2.64
CA PHE A 56 32.84 30.18 -1.87
C PHE A 56 33.88 29.33 -1.13
N ARG A 57 35.17 29.49 -1.43
CA ARG A 57 36.29 28.67 -0.93
C ARG A 57 36.10 27.18 -1.21
N GLU A 58 35.42 26.87 -2.30
CA GLU A 58 35.10 25.51 -2.75
C GLU A 58 35.43 25.40 -4.25
N LYS A 59 35.91 24.25 -4.67
CA LYS A 59 36.15 23.97 -6.09
C LYS A 59 34.82 23.74 -6.79
N LEU A 60 34.55 24.50 -7.86
CA LEU A 60 33.34 24.30 -8.67
C LEU A 60 33.47 23.04 -9.51
N VAL A 61 32.54 22.13 -9.28
CA VAL A 61 32.44 20.90 -10.05
C VAL A 61 31.33 21.06 -11.10
N GLY A 62 31.64 20.74 -12.34
CA GLY A 62 30.65 20.77 -13.42
C GLY A 62 29.52 19.75 -13.18
N LYS A 63 28.30 20.09 -13.57
CA LYS A 63 27.13 19.18 -13.41
C LYS A 63 27.37 17.74 -13.91
N LYS A 64 28.20 17.57 -14.94
CA LYS A 64 28.58 16.26 -15.47
C LYS A 64 29.52 15.52 -14.52
N GLU A 65 30.49 16.23 -13.99
CA GLU A 65 31.47 15.70 -13.04
C GLU A 65 30.83 15.41 -11.68
N GLU A 66 29.91 16.28 -11.22
CA GLU A 66 29.09 16.08 -10.03
C GLU A 66 28.27 14.80 -10.13
N ARG A 67 27.59 14.58 -11.26
CA ARG A 67 26.83 13.33 -11.52
C ARG A 67 27.74 12.10 -11.53
N GLN A 68 28.91 12.20 -12.15
CA GLN A 68 29.87 11.08 -12.16
C GLN A 68 30.40 10.77 -10.76
N LEU A 69 30.66 11.79 -9.94
CA LEU A 69 31.05 11.62 -8.54
C LEU A 69 29.95 10.99 -7.69
N GLU A 70 28.70 11.39 -7.92
CA GLU A 70 27.54 10.80 -7.26
C GLU A 70 27.34 9.33 -7.67
N GLU A 71 27.47 9.00 -8.96
CA GLU A 71 27.43 7.62 -9.44
C GLU A 71 28.54 6.77 -8.81
N GLN A 72 29.79 7.26 -8.80
CA GLN A 72 30.90 6.55 -8.17
C GLN A 72 30.71 6.35 -6.66
N LYS A 73 30.15 7.33 -5.95
CA LYS A 73 29.80 7.18 -4.54
C LYS A 73 28.73 6.11 -4.35
N LYS A 74 27.70 6.10 -5.20
CA LYS A 74 26.64 5.09 -5.21
C LYS A 74 27.20 3.69 -5.47
N ASP A 75 28.09 3.54 -6.45
CA ASP A 75 28.68 2.25 -6.80
C ASP A 75 29.56 1.70 -5.67
N ARG A 76 30.40 2.55 -5.05
CA ARG A 76 31.20 2.16 -3.88
C ARG A 76 30.32 1.76 -2.69
N PHE A 77 29.26 2.52 -2.44
CA PHE A 77 28.28 2.21 -1.40
C PHE A 77 27.63 0.85 -1.67
N LEU A 78 27.13 0.63 -2.89
CA LEU A 78 26.54 -0.66 -3.28
C LEU A 78 27.53 -1.82 -3.17
N GLN A 79 28.77 -1.63 -3.57
CA GLN A 79 29.80 -2.67 -3.52
C GLN A 79 30.07 -3.09 -2.06
N HIS A 80 30.24 -2.09 -1.16
CA HIS A 80 30.40 -2.37 0.27
C HIS A 80 29.26 -3.19 0.86
N TRP A 81 28.01 -2.87 0.51
CA TRP A 81 26.86 -3.60 1.01
C TRP A 81 26.68 -4.97 0.36
N LYS A 82 27.06 -5.14 -0.90
CA LYS A 82 27.12 -6.47 -1.54
C LYS A 82 28.09 -7.41 -0.84
N GLU A 83 29.28 -6.90 -0.50
CA GLU A 83 30.27 -7.67 0.26
C GLU A 83 29.75 -8.06 1.64
N LYS A 84 29.10 -7.12 2.35
CA LYS A 84 28.52 -7.38 3.69
C LYS A 84 27.42 -8.45 3.67
N TYR A 85 26.57 -8.47 2.65
CA TYR A 85 25.43 -9.38 2.54
C TYR A 85 25.68 -10.54 1.57
N GLN A 86 26.92 -10.82 1.21
CA GLN A 86 27.29 -11.92 0.34
C GLN A 86 26.72 -13.26 0.85
N GLY A 87 26.09 -14.03 -0.03
CA GLY A 87 25.50 -15.33 0.29
C GLY A 87 24.14 -15.26 0.98
N THR A 88 23.61 -14.06 1.26
CA THR A 88 22.26 -13.90 1.83
C THR A 88 21.21 -13.63 0.75
N PRO A 89 19.91 -13.88 1.03
CA PRO A 89 18.84 -13.63 0.05
C PRO A 89 18.81 -12.19 -0.48
N VAL A 90 19.09 -11.20 0.35
CA VAL A 90 19.03 -9.77 -0.01
C VAL A 90 20.12 -9.34 -0.99
N GLU A 91 21.23 -10.08 -1.10
CA GLU A 91 22.34 -9.75 -2.01
C GLU A 91 21.84 -9.48 -3.45
N LYS A 92 20.90 -10.29 -3.91
CA LYS A 92 20.38 -10.24 -5.28
C LYS A 92 19.48 -9.03 -5.56
N VAL A 93 18.97 -8.39 -4.53
CA VAL A 93 17.96 -7.30 -4.62
C VAL A 93 18.43 -6.00 -3.94
N LEU A 94 19.71 -5.87 -3.61
CA LEU A 94 20.25 -4.68 -2.94
C LEU A 94 20.03 -3.39 -3.74
N SER A 95 20.09 -3.44 -5.06
CA SER A 95 19.82 -2.27 -5.92
C SER A 95 18.37 -1.83 -5.84
N GLU A 96 17.45 -2.77 -5.91
CA GLU A 96 16.02 -2.53 -5.82
C GLU A 96 15.63 -2.03 -4.43
N LEU A 97 16.23 -2.58 -3.38
CA LEU A 97 16.03 -2.12 -2.01
C LEU A 97 16.49 -0.67 -1.83
N LEU A 98 17.62 -0.30 -2.43
CA LEU A 98 18.07 1.10 -2.44
C LEU A 98 17.09 2.02 -3.17
N ASP A 99 16.48 1.57 -4.26
CA ASP A 99 15.50 2.38 -4.98
C ASP A 99 14.21 2.56 -4.14
N VAL A 100 13.80 1.56 -3.37
CA VAL A 100 12.71 1.69 -2.38
C VAL A 100 13.06 2.74 -1.32
N ILE A 101 14.28 2.71 -0.78
CA ILE A 101 14.75 3.67 0.24
C ILE A 101 14.77 5.10 -0.32
N LYS A 102 15.24 5.28 -1.55
CA LYS A 102 15.26 6.59 -2.23
C LYS A 102 13.87 7.16 -2.44
N ALA A 103 12.92 6.32 -2.84
CA ALA A 103 11.53 6.73 -3.03
C ALA A 103 10.88 7.21 -1.72
N GLY A 104 11.37 6.77 -0.55
CA GLY A 104 10.91 7.17 0.77
C GLY A 104 11.34 8.57 1.25
N HIS A 105 12.01 9.38 0.40
CA HIS A 105 12.44 10.77 0.69
C HIS A 105 13.41 10.90 1.89
N ILE A 106 14.21 9.89 2.17
CA ILE A 106 15.24 9.91 3.22
C ILE A 106 16.38 10.86 2.79
N LYS A 107 16.76 11.81 3.65
CA LYS A 107 17.57 12.97 3.26
C LYS A 107 19.07 12.85 3.57
N ASN A 108 19.47 11.96 4.50
CA ASN A 108 20.86 11.86 4.92
C ASN A 108 21.42 10.43 4.84
N LEU A 109 22.74 10.32 4.76
CA LEU A 109 23.44 9.04 4.53
C LEU A 109 23.25 8.06 5.70
N ASN A 110 23.23 8.57 6.93
CA ASN A 110 23.06 7.71 8.12
C ASN A 110 21.66 7.09 8.18
N GLU A 111 20.62 7.83 7.80
CA GLU A 111 19.26 7.30 7.67
C GLU A 111 19.17 6.27 6.54
N TRP A 112 19.90 6.45 5.45
CA TRP A 112 20.00 5.48 4.37
C TRP A 112 20.63 4.18 4.84
N GLU A 113 21.72 4.25 5.59
CA GLU A 113 22.38 3.07 6.13
C GLU A 113 21.47 2.30 7.10
N GLN A 114 20.81 3.00 8.01
CA GLN A 114 19.84 2.39 8.93
C GLN A 114 18.67 1.73 8.19
N SER A 115 18.11 2.41 7.19
CA SER A 115 17.02 1.89 6.37
C SER A 115 17.45 0.67 5.54
N LEU A 116 18.70 0.67 5.04
CA LEU A 116 19.24 -0.45 4.28
C LEU A 116 19.48 -1.66 5.18
N MET A 117 20.03 -1.45 6.38
CA MET A 117 20.20 -2.51 7.36
C MET A 117 18.86 -3.13 7.74
N LEU A 118 17.87 -2.30 8.09
CA LEU A 118 16.54 -2.76 8.43
C LEU A 118 15.87 -3.49 7.24
N GLY A 119 15.94 -2.92 6.04
CA GLY A 119 15.37 -3.54 4.85
C GLY A 119 16.03 -4.87 4.49
N ALA A 120 17.33 -4.99 4.67
CA ALA A 120 18.06 -6.23 4.47
C ALA A 120 17.67 -7.30 5.50
N GLU A 121 17.52 -6.92 6.77
CA GLU A 121 17.08 -7.82 7.84
C GLU A 121 15.64 -8.32 7.57
N ILE A 122 14.72 -7.40 7.25
CA ILE A 122 13.36 -7.74 6.84
C ILE A 122 13.39 -8.77 5.70
N TYR A 123 14.12 -8.47 4.62
CA TYR A 123 14.16 -9.31 3.42
C TYR A 123 14.73 -10.70 3.68
N ASN A 124 15.80 -10.80 4.46
CA ASN A 124 16.43 -12.06 4.81
C ASN A 124 15.57 -12.93 5.73
N CYS A 125 14.70 -12.31 6.53
CA CYS A 125 13.88 -12.97 7.55
C CYS A 125 12.42 -13.23 7.13
N PHE A 126 12.04 -12.97 5.86
CA PHE A 126 10.67 -13.21 5.41
C PHE A 126 10.18 -14.62 5.73
N PRO A 127 9.02 -14.74 6.42
CA PRO A 127 8.52 -16.02 6.95
C PRO A 127 8.17 -17.05 5.89
N PHE A 128 7.79 -16.65 4.66
CA PHE A 128 7.44 -17.60 3.59
C PHE A 128 8.56 -18.61 3.28
N ARG A 129 9.82 -18.29 3.68
CA ARG A 129 10.96 -19.19 3.52
C ARG A 129 11.02 -20.31 4.56
N LYS A 130 10.21 -20.20 5.63
CA LYS A 130 10.20 -21.14 6.77
C LYS A 130 8.78 -21.47 7.20
N ASN A 131 8.19 -20.64 8.06
CA ASN A 131 6.84 -20.80 8.62
C ASN A 131 6.17 -19.43 8.73
N GLU A 132 4.85 -19.38 8.58
CA GLU A 132 4.04 -18.17 8.79
C GLU A 132 4.24 -17.61 10.20
N LYS A 133 4.25 -16.28 10.32
CA LYS A 133 4.41 -15.55 11.60
C LYS A 133 3.43 -14.38 11.70
N TYR A 134 3.00 -14.10 12.92
CA TYR A 134 2.25 -12.87 13.19
C TYR A 134 3.14 -11.63 13.04
N LEU A 135 2.57 -10.53 12.54
CA LEU A 135 3.29 -9.28 12.32
C LEU A 135 4.01 -8.78 13.59
N ALA A 136 3.36 -8.86 14.76
CA ALA A 136 3.95 -8.45 16.01
C ALA A 136 5.18 -9.31 16.41
N VAL A 137 5.12 -10.62 16.15
CA VAL A 137 6.26 -11.53 16.38
C VAL A 137 7.39 -11.22 15.41
N PHE A 138 7.09 -11.07 14.13
CA PHE A 138 8.06 -10.69 13.11
C PHE A 138 8.71 -9.33 13.42
N ALA A 139 7.92 -8.33 13.82
CA ALA A 139 8.42 -7.02 14.23
C ALA A 139 9.36 -7.11 15.44
N THR A 140 9.00 -7.92 16.44
CA THR A 140 9.83 -8.12 17.64
C THR A 140 11.16 -8.78 17.31
N GLU A 141 11.17 -9.78 16.43
CA GLU A 141 12.41 -10.45 16.02
C GLU A 141 13.38 -9.51 15.28
N ILE A 142 12.84 -8.61 14.43
CA ILE A 142 13.66 -7.70 13.65
C ILE A 142 14.10 -6.47 14.44
N THR A 143 13.22 -5.90 15.27
CA THR A 143 13.44 -4.57 15.86
C THR A 143 13.43 -4.56 17.38
N GLY A 144 13.04 -5.66 18.03
CA GLY A 144 12.76 -5.69 19.45
C GLY A 144 11.44 -5.02 19.89
N ASN A 145 10.67 -4.45 18.96
CA ASN A 145 9.42 -3.75 19.24
C ASN A 145 8.25 -4.36 18.44
N PRO A 146 7.22 -4.95 19.09
CA PRO A 146 6.08 -5.57 18.41
C PRO A 146 5.26 -4.57 17.56
N HIS A 147 5.33 -3.27 17.84
CA HIS A 147 4.60 -2.20 17.18
C HIS A 147 5.41 -1.47 16.09
N ALA A 148 6.66 -1.88 15.83
CA ALA A 148 7.53 -1.19 14.87
C ALA A 148 6.95 -1.12 13.47
N PHE A 149 6.20 -2.13 13.05
CA PHE A 149 5.62 -2.24 11.72
C PHE A 149 4.11 -1.99 11.68
N ASP A 150 3.55 -1.31 12.69
CA ASP A 150 2.14 -0.92 12.67
C ASP A 150 1.82 -0.09 11.41
N GLN A 151 0.65 -0.34 10.81
CA GLN A 151 0.28 0.18 9.48
C GLN A 151 0.33 1.70 9.34
N LYS A 152 0.15 2.44 10.43
CA LYS A 152 0.17 3.91 10.45
C LYS A 152 1.58 4.49 10.61
N GLY A 153 2.58 3.66 10.86
CA GLY A 153 3.97 4.08 11.05
C GLY A 153 4.78 4.15 9.76
N SER A 154 5.87 4.91 9.76
CA SER A 154 6.81 5.00 8.64
C SER A 154 7.43 3.63 8.31
N TRP A 155 7.82 2.88 9.34
CA TRP A 155 8.39 1.53 9.18
C TRP A 155 7.37 0.49 8.70
N GLY A 156 6.09 0.62 9.06
CA GLY A 156 5.02 -0.21 8.51
C GLY A 156 4.78 0.04 7.02
N THR A 157 4.92 1.29 6.58
CA THR A 157 4.90 1.65 5.15
C THR A 157 6.14 1.10 4.43
N PHE A 158 7.31 1.22 5.03
CA PHE A 158 8.57 0.70 4.49
C PHE A 158 8.54 -0.84 4.35
N LEU A 159 8.09 -1.56 5.39
CA LEU A 159 7.89 -3.01 5.32
C LEU A 159 6.99 -3.38 4.12
N TYR A 160 5.87 -2.69 3.94
CA TYR A 160 4.97 -2.96 2.82
C TYR A 160 5.63 -2.73 1.46
N GLN A 161 6.48 -1.72 1.32
CA GLN A 161 7.24 -1.47 0.09
C GLN A 161 8.26 -2.59 -0.19
N VAL A 162 8.95 -3.08 0.84
CA VAL A 162 9.88 -4.22 0.74
C VAL A 162 9.13 -5.50 0.35
N ILE A 163 7.96 -5.76 0.94
CA ILE A 163 7.07 -6.87 0.56
C ILE A 163 6.68 -6.76 -0.93
N GLN A 164 6.21 -5.60 -1.37
CA GLN A 164 5.85 -5.41 -2.77
C GLN A 164 7.03 -5.62 -3.74
N MET A 165 8.22 -5.23 -3.33
CA MET A 165 9.44 -5.47 -4.10
C MET A 165 9.69 -6.98 -4.26
N GLU A 166 9.66 -7.75 -3.17
CA GLU A 166 9.87 -9.20 -3.20
C GLU A 166 8.82 -9.93 -4.05
N LEU A 167 7.55 -9.61 -3.88
CA LEU A 167 6.46 -10.22 -4.64
C LEU A 167 6.60 -9.98 -6.16
N ARG A 168 7.10 -8.80 -6.55
CA ARG A 168 7.41 -8.51 -7.97
C ARG A 168 8.57 -9.36 -8.47
N GLN A 169 9.64 -9.50 -7.68
CA GLN A 169 10.80 -10.32 -8.03
C GLN A 169 10.41 -11.78 -8.24
N ARG A 170 9.60 -12.34 -7.36
CA ARG A 170 9.10 -13.72 -7.48
C ARG A 170 7.99 -13.89 -8.52
N LYS A 171 7.45 -12.81 -9.10
CA LYS A 171 6.29 -12.83 -10.02
C LYS A 171 5.03 -13.49 -9.43
N VAL A 172 4.87 -13.38 -8.12
CA VAL A 172 3.72 -13.90 -7.35
C VAL A 172 2.86 -12.79 -6.78
N PHE A 173 2.88 -11.63 -7.41
CA PHE A 173 2.13 -10.47 -6.95
C PHE A 173 0.63 -10.81 -6.98
N PRO A 174 -0.11 -10.66 -5.86
CA PRO A 174 -1.54 -10.93 -5.83
C PRO A 174 -2.27 -10.08 -6.85
N GLN A 175 -3.35 -10.60 -7.40
CA GLN A 175 -4.18 -9.83 -8.32
C GLN A 175 -4.65 -8.54 -7.63
N LYS A 176 -4.41 -7.40 -8.25
CA LYS A 176 -4.78 -6.10 -7.71
C LYS A 176 -6.30 -5.98 -7.74
N SER A 177 -6.90 -5.81 -6.57
CA SER A 177 -8.29 -5.44 -6.45
C SER A 177 -8.41 -3.95 -6.13
N GLU A 178 -8.99 -3.19 -7.04
CA GLU A 178 -9.32 -1.78 -6.78
C GLU A 178 -10.55 -1.64 -5.88
N ILE A 179 -11.35 -2.70 -5.80
CA ILE A 179 -12.58 -2.78 -4.99
C ILE A 179 -12.24 -2.80 -3.50
N PHE A 180 -11.23 -3.60 -3.12
CA PHE A 180 -10.81 -3.78 -1.72
C PHE A 180 -9.31 -3.53 -1.51
N PRO A 181 -8.82 -2.28 -1.50
CA PRO A 181 -7.39 -1.99 -1.38
C PRO A 181 -6.75 -2.51 -0.07
N ALA A 182 -7.51 -2.51 1.04
CA ALA A 182 -7.03 -3.03 2.31
C ALA A 182 -6.83 -4.55 2.27
N PHE A 183 -7.73 -5.27 1.62
CA PHE A 183 -7.63 -6.71 1.37
C PHE A 183 -6.41 -7.05 0.51
N PHE A 184 -6.19 -6.30 -0.57
CA PHE A 184 -5.01 -6.46 -1.41
C PHE A 184 -3.72 -6.32 -0.60
N ARG A 185 -3.64 -5.30 0.28
CA ARG A 185 -2.49 -5.11 1.17
C ARG A 185 -2.28 -6.32 2.08
N GLN A 186 -3.33 -6.82 2.72
CA GLN A 186 -3.26 -7.99 3.59
C GLN A 186 -2.83 -9.26 2.82
N ARG A 187 -3.31 -9.45 1.59
CA ARG A 187 -2.84 -10.54 0.72
C ARG A 187 -1.35 -10.47 0.41
N CYS A 188 -0.81 -9.26 0.23
CA CYS A 188 0.64 -9.08 0.07
C CYS A 188 1.42 -9.54 1.30
N PHE A 189 0.96 -9.20 2.51
CA PHE A 189 1.58 -9.67 3.75
C PHE A 189 1.49 -11.19 3.89
N LEU A 190 0.31 -11.75 3.64
CA LEU A 190 0.10 -13.20 3.71
C LEU A 190 0.98 -13.96 2.70
N ALA A 191 1.17 -13.44 1.50
CA ALA A 191 2.04 -14.03 0.48
C ALA A 191 3.52 -14.09 0.92
N GLU A 192 3.93 -13.23 1.85
CA GLU A 192 5.22 -13.28 2.52
C GLU A 192 5.21 -14.11 3.82
N GLY A 193 4.08 -14.73 4.15
CA GLY A 193 3.90 -15.52 5.37
C GLY A 193 3.71 -14.65 6.62
N ILE A 194 3.32 -13.38 6.48
CA ILE A 194 3.06 -12.47 7.60
C ILE A 194 1.55 -12.34 7.82
N LEU A 195 1.09 -12.77 8.99
CA LEU A 195 -0.30 -12.64 9.44
C LEU A 195 -0.46 -11.32 10.22
N ILE A 196 -1.30 -10.41 9.71
CA ILE A 196 -1.46 -9.09 10.34
C ILE A 196 -2.32 -9.18 11.60
N ASP A 197 -3.46 -9.84 11.53
CA ASP A 197 -4.40 -10.03 12.64
C ASP A 197 -5.19 -11.31 12.40
N ASP A 198 -5.15 -12.21 13.37
CA ASP A 198 -5.82 -13.50 13.29
C ASP A 198 -6.94 -13.64 14.34
N ILE A 199 -6.93 -12.78 15.37
CA ILE A 199 -7.89 -12.86 16.46
C ILE A 199 -9.27 -12.36 16.01
N SER A 200 -9.30 -11.26 15.23
CA SER A 200 -10.52 -10.69 14.67
C SER A 200 -10.78 -11.11 13.22
N ASN A 201 -9.86 -11.88 12.61
CA ASN A 201 -9.99 -12.38 11.24
C ASN A 201 -10.38 -13.87 11.22
N TYR A 202 -11.66 -14.13 11.27
CA TYR A 202 -12.22 -15.46 11.20
C TYR A 202 -13.52 -15.47 10.38
N VAL A 203 -13.93 -16.65 9.95
CA VAL A 203 -15.27 -16.93 9.41
C VAL A 203 -15.94 -18.01 10.26
N MET A 204 -17.27 -17.95 10.32
CA MET A 204 -18.10 -19.05 10.82
C MET A 204 -18.53 -19.87 9.61
N LEU A 205 -18.26 -21.17 9.63
CA LEU A 205 -18.58 -22.08 8.53
C LEU A 205 -19.39 -23.26 9.05
N SER A 206 -20.38 -23.68 8.26
CA SER A 206 -21.13 -24.89 8.44
C SER A 206 -21.31 -25.62 7.12
N HIS A 207 -21.41 -26.95 7.13
CA HIS A 207 -21.57 -27.78 5.93
C HIS A 207 -20.52 -27.56 4.84
N VAL A 208 -19.24 -27.43 5.23
CA VAL A 208 -18.14 -27.29 4.29
C VAL A 208 -17.06 -28.32 4.54
N LYS A 209 -16.42 -28.77 3.46
CA LYS A 209 -15.17 -29.53 3.46
C LYS A 209 -14.06 -28.64 2.93
N ALA A 210 -12.82 -28.87 3.34
CA ALA A 210 -11.68 -28.11 2.86
C ALA A 210 -10.57 -29.03 2.35
N GLN A 211 -9.93 -28.61 1.26
CA GLN A 211 -8.73 -29.24 0.74
C GLN A 211 -7.53 -28.39 1.10
N LYS A 212 -6.52 -29.01 1.68
CA LYS A 212 -5.25 -28.36 1.98
C LYS A 212 -4.42 -28.13 0.72
N LYS A 213 -3.40 -27.27 0.80
CA LYS A 213 -2.46 -26.97 -0.31
C LYS A 213 -1.65 -28.18 -0.79
N ASP A 214 -1.45 -29.18 0.06
CA ASP A 214 -0.83 -30.47 -0.28
C ASP A 214 -1.75 -31.43 -1.02
N GLY A 215 -3.03 -31.09 -1.20
CA GLY A 215 -4.04 -31.87 -1.90
C GLY A 215 -4.90 -32.77 -0.98
N ASP A 216 -4.50 -32.94 0.29
CA ASP A 216 -5.23 -33.73 1.24
C ASP A 216 -6.48 -33.02 1.78
N LEU A 217 -7.49 -33.78 2.20
CA LEU A 217 -8.65 -33.22 2.91
C LEU A 217 -8.27 -32.76 4.31
N HIS A 218 -8.90 -31.70 4.76
CA HIS A 218 -8.76 -31.21 6.13
C HIS A 218 -9.66 -32.03 7.08
N MET A 219 -9.09 -32.98 7.81
CA MET A 219 -9.84 -33.96 8.62
C MET A 219 -10.73 -33.31 9.70
N GLY A 220 -10.32 -32.15 10.26
CA GLY A 220 -11.18 -31.42 11.19
C GLY A 220 -12.47 -30.92 10.54
N MET A 221 -12.39 -30.42 9.30
CA MET A 221 -13.58 -29.98 8.56
C MET A 221 -14.47 -31.14 8.16
N GLU A 222 -13.90 -32.30 7.84
CA GLU A 222 -14.64 -33.52 7.60
C GLU A 222 -15.42 -33.97 8.87
N GLY A 223 -14.81 -33.85 10.05
CA GLY A 223 -15.47 -34.11 11.33
C GLY A 223 -16.65 -33.16 11.59
N PHE A 224 -16.48 -31.87 11.45
CA PHE A 224 -17.55 -30.87 11.59
C PHE A 224 -18.70 -31.09 10.59
N TRP A 225 -18.35 -31.52 9.36
CA TRP A 225 -19.35 -31.90 8.36
C TRP A 225 -20.19 -33.09 8.79
N GLN A 226 -19.57 -34.14 9.38
CA GLN A 226 -20.24 -35.36 9.80
C GLN A 226 -21.14 -35.14 11.02
N GLU A 227 -20.72 -34.26 11.93
CA GLU A 227 -21.47 -33.96 13.17
C GLU A 227 -22.52 -32.85 12.97
N ASP A 228 -22.58 -32.25 11.78
CA ASP A 228 -23.49 -31.13 11.47
C ASP A 228 -23.22 -29.87 12.31
N ASP A 229 -21.95 -29.70 12.68
CA ASP A 229 -21.52 -28.61 13.56
C ASP A 229 -21.04 -27.36 12.78
N MET A 230 -21.24 -26.20 13.40
CA MET A 230 -20.69 -24.94 12.96
C MET A 230 -19.34 -24.72 13.63
N VAL A 231 -18.38 -24.19 12.85
CA VAL A 231 -17.02 -23.95 13.33
C VAL A 231 -16.51 -22.56 12.99
N GLN A 232 -15.83 -21.95 13.94
CA GLN A 232 -15.09 -20.70 13.72
C GLN A 232 -13.69 -21.00 13.19
N ILE A 233 -13.37 -20.54 12.00
CA ILE A 233 -12.09 -20.77 11.33
C ILE A 233 -11.29 -19.48 11.24
N PRO A 234 -10.14 -19.37 11.92
CA PRO A 234 -9.28 -18.22 11.82
C PRO A 234 -8.50 -18.19 10.48
N LEU A 235 -8.07 -16.99 10.09
CA LEU A 235 -7.32 -16.78 8.85
C LEU A 235 -6.08 -17.69 8.72
N ALA A 236 -5.35 -17.93 9.81
CA ALA A 236 -4.17 -18.81 9.81
C ALA A 236 -4.50 -20.25 9.40
N VAL A 237 -5.72 -20.72 9.61
CA VAL A 237 -6.18 -22.02 9.14
C VAL A 237 -6.66 -21.94 7.69
N LEU A 238 -7.48 -20.91 7.35
CA LEU A 238 -7.94 -20.67 5.98
C LEU A 238 -6.75 -20.56 5.00
N SER A 239 -5.68 -19.88 5.41
CA SER A 239 -4.49 -19.66 4.58
C SER A 239 -3.77 -20.95 4.15
N LYS A 240 -4.03 -22.07 4.82
CA LYS A 240 -3.46 -23.40 4.51
C LYS A 240 -4.30 -24.18 3.50
N TRP A 241 -5.50 -23.69 3.18
CA TRP A 241 -6.42 -24.36 2.27
C TRP A 241 -6.20 -23.91 0.82
N ASN A 242 -6.57 -24.81 -0.09
CA ASN A 242 -6.56 -24.57 -1.53
C ASN A 242 -7.97 -24.32 -2.06
N SER A 243 -8.97 -25.01 -1.51
CA SER A 243 -10.36 -24.89 -1.91
C SER A 243 -11.30 -25.30 -0.78
N ILE A 244 -12.55 -24.85 -0.88
CA ILE A 244 -13.67 -25.22 -0.01
C ILE A 244 -14.75 -25.87 -0.89
N PHE A 245 -15.32 -26.96 -0.43
CA PHE A 245 -16.42 -27.68 -1.09
C PHE A 245 -17.67 -27.60 -0.22
N CYS A 246 -18.78 -27.20 -0.83
CA CYS A 246 -20.06 -27.06 -0.17
C CYS A 246 -21.03 -28.17 -0.61
N LYS A 247 -22.04 -28.39 0.20
CA LYS A 247 -23.15 -29.26 -0.19
C LYS A 247 -23.86 -28.67 -1.40
N ASP A 248 -24.21 -29.48 -2.36
CA ASP A 248 -24.91 -29.10 -3.60
C ASP A 248 -24.17 -28.01 -4.44
N ASN A 249 -22.91 -27.74 -4.10
CA ASN A 249 -22.09 -26.70 -4.71
C ASN A 249 -22.65 -25.27 -4.53
N GLU A 250 -23.42 -25.06 -3.48
CA GLU A 250 -24.01 -23.76 -3.12
C GLU A 250 -23.56 -23.30 -1.74
N MET A 251 -23.31 -22.00 -1.58
CA MET A 251 -22.95 -21.37 -0.31
C MET A 251 -23.82 -20.15 -0.05
N TYR A 252 -24.48 -20.14 1.09
CA TYR A 252 -25.22 -19.00 1.61
C TYR A 252 -24.33 -18.20 2.55
N ILE A 253 -24.10 -16.93 2.23
CA ILE A 253 -23.24 -16.02 3.00
C ILE A 253 -24.11 -14.94 3.60
N VAL A 254 -24.09 -14.85 4.93
CA VAL A 254 -24.65 -13.74 5.68
C VAL A 254 -23.52 -12.83 6.16
N GLU A 255 -23.79 -11.55 6.38
CA GLU A 255 -22.78 -10.57 6.74
C GLU A 255 -21.89 -11.05 7.89
N ASN A 256 -20.56 -10.97 7.70
CA ASN A 256 -19.56 -11.41 8.66
C ASN A 256 -18.77 -10.19 9.18
N PRO A 257 -18.52 -10.09 10.50
CA PRO A 257 -17.73 -8.99 11.08
C PRO A 257 -16.29 -8.88 10.53
N SER A 258 -15.73 -9.95 9.97
CA SER A 258 -14.39 -9.95 9.39
C SER A 258 -14.41 -9.97 7.85
N VAL A 259 -14.38 -8.78 7.26
CA VAL A 259 -14.35 -8.60 5.78
C VAL A 259 -13.18 -9.35 5.14
N PHE A 260 -12.00 -9.37 5.79
CA PHE A 260 -10.81 -10.00 5.20
C PHE A 260 -10.92 -11.53 5.12
N ALA A 261 -11.28 -12.19 6.22
CA ALA A 261 -11.46 -13.64 6.21
C ALA A 261 -12.61 -14.05 5.30
N GLY A 262 -13.67 -13.24 5.22
CA GLY A 262 -14.78 -13.45 4.29
C GLY A 262 -14.34 -13.40 2.83
N LEU A 263 -13.60 -12.37 2.41
CA LEU A 263 -13.08 -12.26 1.04
C LEU A 263 -12.10 -13.39 0.70
N PHE A 264 -11.26 -13.79 1.65
CA PHE A 264 -10.39 -14.96 1.44
C PHE A 264 -11.18 -16.25 1.26
N THR A 265 -12.28 -16.42 2.01
CA THR A 265 -13.22 -17.56 1.84
C THR A 265 -13.85 -17.54 0.45
N LEU A 266 -14.26 -16.38 -0.06
CA LEU A 266 -14.77 -16.24 -1.44
C LEU A 266 -13.77 -16.71 -2.49
N ASP A 267 -12.47 -16.41 -2.34
CA ASP A 267 -11.43 -16.92 -3.24
C ASP A 267 -11.37 -18.47 -3.21
N LEU A 268 -11.49 -19.08 -2.03
CA LEU A 268 -11.48 -20.53 -1.89
C LEU A 268 -12.75 -21.18 -2.48
N LEU A 269 -13.92 -20.53 -2.36
CA LEU A 269 -15.17 -20.96 -2.98
C LEU A 269 -15.10 -20.84 -4.50
N ALA A 270 -14.56 -19.74 -5.03
CA ALA A 270 -14.38 -19.56 -6.46
C ALA A 270 -13.46 -20.64 -7.07
N ALA A 271 -12.44 -21.09 -6.33
CA ALA A 271 -11.53 -22.15 -6.75
C ALA A 271 -12.25 -23.51 -6.93
N SER A 272 -13.37 -23.74 -6.26
CA SER A 272 -14.22 -24.95 -6.41
C SER A 272 -15.42 -24.75 -7.34
N GLY A 273 -15.60 -23.54 -7.90
CA GLY A 273 -16.74 -23.22 -8.76
C GLY A 273 -18.10 -23.18 -8.03
N THR A 274 -18.08 -22.84 -6.74
CA THR A 274 -19.28 -22.77 -5.89
C THR A 274 -20.15 -21.59 -6.31
N VAL A 275 -21.48 -21.78 -6.31
CA VAL A 275 -22.45 -20.70 -6.46
C VAL A 275 -22.65 -20.01 -5.12
N VAL A 276 -22.57 -18.69 -5.08
CA VAL A 276 -22.70 -17.88 -3.85
C VAL A 276 -24.03 -17.14 -3.82
N TYR A 277 -24.78 -17.31 -2.75
CA TYR A 277 -25.96 -16.54 -2.38
C TYR A 277 -25.59 -15.62 -1.19
N TYR A 278 -25.66 -14.32 -1.38
CA TYR A 278 -25.24 -13.33 -0.38
C TYR A 278 -26.43 -12.53 0.16
N ALA A 279 -26.48 -12.40 1.47
CA ALA A 279 -27.41 -11.53 2.18
C ALA A 279 -26.64 -10.60 3.12
N GLY A 280 -27.09 -9.35 3.23
CA GLY A 280 -26.54 -8.36 4.15
C GLY A 280 -27.64 -7.39 4.61
N ASP A 281 -27.29 -6.48 5.51
CA ASP A 281 -28.19 -5.44 5.95
C ASP A 281 -28.71 -4.59 4.79
N LEU A 282 -29.98 -4.23 4.86
CA LEU A 282 -30.62 -3.34 3.88
C LEU A 282 -30.50 -1.90 4.36
N ASP A 283 -29.21 -1.48 4.48
CA ASP A 283 -28.80 -0.11 4.77
C ASP A 283 -27.77 0.37 3.72
N PRO A 284 -27.40 1.66 3.67
CA PRO A 284 -26.51 2.16 2.63
C PRO A 284 -25.14 1.48 2.57
N GLU A 285 -24.59 1.11 3.70
CA GLU A 285 -23.30 0.41 3.81
C GLU A 285 -23.42 -1.05 3.36
N GLY A 286 -24.48 -1.75 3.79
CA GLY A 286 -24.73 -3.15 3.42
C GLY A 286 -24.96 -3.31 1.93
N LEU A 287 -25.73 -2.42 1.26
CA LEU A 287 -25.89 -2.43 -0.20
C LEU A 287 -24.57 -2.19 -0.93
N LEU A 288 -23.74 -1.27 -0.44
CA LEU A 288 -22.41 -1.02 -1.02
C LEU A 288 -21.45 -2.19 -0.84
N ILE A 289 -21.53 -2.89 0.29
CA ILE A 289 -20.75 -4.11 0.55
C ILE A 289 -21.22 -5.21 -0.39
N ALA A 290 -22.53 -5.44 -0.49
CA ALA A 290 -23.13 -6.45 -1.37
C ALA A 290 -22.68 -6.25 -2.84
N GLN A 291 -22.82 -5.02 -3.37
CA GLN A 291 -22.35 -4.71 -4.72
C GLN A 291 -20.86 -5.01 -4.90
N LYS A 292 -20.00 -4.61 -3.96
CA LYS A 292 -18.57 -4.86 -4.04
C LYS A 292 -18.21 -6.35 -3.99
N ILE A 293 -18.95 -7.13 -3.19
CA ILE A 293 -18.75 -8.57 -3.12
C ILE A 293 -19.16 -9.22 -4.44
N SER A 294 -20.29 -8.81 -5.04
CA SER A 294 -20.71 -9.26 -6.37
C SER A 294 -19.67 -8.94 -7.44
N GLU A 295 -19.13 -7.70 -7.46
CA GLU A 295 -18.06 -7.29 -8.37
C GLU A 295 -16.75 -8.05 -8.14
N TYR A 296 -16.48 -8.51 -6.92
CA TYR A 296 -15.25 -9.20 -6.53
C TYR A 296 -15.30 -10.69 -6.82
N TYR A 297 -16.43 -11.36 -6.61
CA TYR A 297 -16.53 -12.81 -6.71
C TYR A 297 -16.36 -13.27 -8.17
N ALA A 298 -15.45 -14.21 -8.39
CA ALA A 298 -15.12 -14.69 -9.75
C ALA A 298 -15.99 -15.87 -10.23
N GLY A 299 -17.04 -16.25 -9.47
CA GLY A 299 -17.99 -17.32 -9.78
C GLY A 299 -19.42 -16.80 -10.01
N GLU A 300 -20.38 -17.71 -10.00
CA GLU A 300 -21.80 -17.40 -10.06
C GLU A 300 -22.27 -16.84 -8.73
N PHE A 301 -22.92 -15.66 -8.76
CA PHE A 301 -23.29 -14.89 -7.57
C PHE A 301 -24.73 -14.42 -7.67
N HIS A 302 -25.48 -14.53 -6.56
CA HIS A 302 -26.85 -14.08 -6.43
C HIS A 302 -27.06 -13.30 -5.14
N TYR A 303 -27.88 -12.25 -5.19
CA TYR A 303 -28.38 -11.60 -3.98
C TYR A 303 -29.52 -12.43 -3.38
N TRP A 304 -29.44 -12.69 -2.09
CA TRP A 304 -30.42 -13.46 -1.34
C TRP A 304 -31.05 -12.57 -0.27
N HIS A 305 -32.38 -12.49 -0.26
CA HIS A 305 -33.10 -11.58 0.62
C HIS A 305 -32.67 -10.10 0.55
N MET A 306 -32.40 -9.61 -0.66
CA MET A 306 -32.01 -8.23 -0.88
C MET A 306 -32.93 -7.53 -1.90
N THR A 307 -34.22 -7.91 -1.95
CA THR A 307 -35.22 -7.30 -2.82
C THR A 307 -35.91 -6.11 -2.13
N VAL A 308 -36.74 -5.39 -2.90
CA VAL A 308 -37.58 -4.30 -2.35
C VAL A 308 -38.57 -4.85 -1.34
N GLU A 309 -39.15 -6.06 -1.57
CA GLU A 309 -40.05 -6.72 -0.66
C GLU A 309 -39.37 -7.09 0.67
N ASP A 310 -38.12 -7.54 0.60
CA ASP A 310 -37.33 -7.84 1.80
C ASP A 310 -37.01 -6.55 2.58
N TYR A 311 -36.64 -5.48 1.86
CA TYR A 311 -36.45 -4.16 2.50
C TYR A 311 -37.73 -3.69 3.22
N GLU A 312 -38.90 -3.81 2.59
CA GLU A 312 -40.18 -3.41 3.21
C GLU A 312 -40.45 -4.17 4.51
N LYS A 313 -40.10 -5.47 4.56
CA LYS A 313 -40.24 -6.30 5.78
C LYS A 313 -39.23 -5.95 6.85
N SER A 314 -37.98 -5.62 6.44
CA SER A 314 -36.84 -5.40 7.33
C SER A 314 -36.77 -4.00 7.91
N LYS A 315 -37.57 -3.05 7.41
CA LYS A 315 -37.51 -1.63 7.83
C LYS A 315 -37.52 -1.46 9.35
N SER A 316 -36.61 -0.65 9.81
CA SER A 316 -36.50 -0.21 11.19
C SER A 316 -37.06 1.19 11.37
N ASN A 317 -37.02 1.72 12.60
CA ASN A 317 -37.33 3.11 12.91
C ASN A 317 -36.06 3.99 12.83
N GLU A 318 -34.93 3.43 12.42
CA GLU A 318 -33.66 4.15 12.34
C GLU A 318 -33.62 5.00 11.09
N THR A 319 -33.50 6.32 11.28
CA THR A 319 -33.40 7.28 10.19
C THR A 319 -31.97 7.36 9.66
N ILE A 320 -31.82 7.24 8.36
CA ILE A 320 -30.52 7.32 7.68
C ILE A 320 -30.13 8.80 7.53
N SER A 321 -28.89 9.14 7.93
CA SER A 321 -28.34 10.50 7.80
C SER A 321 -28.16 10.89 6.33
N GLU A 322 -28.19 12.20 6.02
CA GLU A 322 -28.00 12.74 4.65
C GLU A 322 -26.69 12.26 4.01
N LYS A 323 -25.62 12.17 4.79
CA LYS A 323 -24.32 11.66 4.29
C LYS A 323 -24.41 10.20 3.85
N ARG A 324 -25.12 9.35 4.60
CA ARG A 324 -25.33 7.93 4.28
C ARG A 324 -26.29 7.78 3.09
N ILE A 325 -27.37 8.58 3.03
CA ILE A 325 -28.28 8.60 1.87
C ILE A 325 -27.53 8.94 0.59
N LYS A 326 -26.62 9.95 0.62
CA LYS A 326 -25.80 10.32 -0.53
C LYS A 326 -24.89 9.16 -1.01
N SER A 327 -24.48 8.28 -0.12
CA SER A 327 -23.64 7.13 -0.52
C SER A 327 -24.37 6.13 -1.43
N LEU A 328 -25.71 6.09 -1.39
CA LEU A 328 -26.55 5.27 -2.29
C LEU A 328 -26.43 5.65 -3.76
N GLU A 329 -25.97 6.89 -4.08
CA GLU A 329 -25.67 7.32 -5.46
C GLU A 329 -24.56 6.49 -6.11
N ARG A 330 -23.82 5.72 -5.32
CA ARG A 330 -22.74 4.85 -5.78
C ARG A 330 -23.22 3.43 -6.13
N ILE A 331 -24.47 3.12 -5.86
CA ILE A 331 -25.07 1.83 -6.26
C ILE A 331 -25.38 1.90 -7.78
N THR A 332 -24.69 1.07 -8.51
CA THR A 332 -24.82 0.94 -9.97
C THR A 332 -25.32 -0.45 -10.38
N ASP A 333 -25.34 -1.38 -9.46
CA ASP A 333 -25.85 -2.73 -9.67
C ASP A 333 -27.36 -2.70 -9.95
N THR A 334 -27.80 -3.39 -11.00
CA THR A 334 -29.18 -3.34 -11.50
C THR A 334 -30.19 -4.02 -10.59
N GLU A 335 -29.78 -4.99 -9.80
CA GLU A 335 -30.65 -5.70 -8.85
C GLU A 335 -30.78 -4.92 -7.54
N LEU A 336 -29.71 -4.26 -7.09
CA LEU A 336 -29.72 -3.47 -5.85
C LEU A 336 -30.26 -2.04 -6.04
N PHE A 337 -30.24 -1.52 -7.27
CA PHE A 337 -30.67 -0.15 -7.57
C PHE A 337 -32.11 0.14 -7.13
N PRO A 338 -33.13 -0.74 -7.38
CA PRO A 338 -34.50 -0.51 -6.91
C PRO A 338 -34.60 -0.39 -5.38
N VAL A 339 -33.82 -1.18 -4.65
CA VAL A 339 -33.76 -1.13 -3.17
C VAL A 339 -33.15 0.17 -2.70
N ALA A 340 -32.05 0.60 -3.33
CA ALA A 340 -31.39 1.86 -3.02
C ALA A 340 -32.32 3.06 -3.26
N GLU A 341 -33.07 3.09 -4.36
CA GLU A 341 -34.04 4.16 -4.64
C GLU A 341 -35.17 4.18 -3.62
N LYS A 342 -35.70 3.00 -3.26
CA LYS A 342 -36.74 2.89 -2.24
C LYS A 342 -36.25 3.39 -0.89
N MET A 343 -35.05 3.01 -0.50
CA MET A 343 -34.39 3.44 0.74
C MET A 343 -34.15 4.98 0.77
N ARG A 344 -33.78 5.57 -0.37
CA ARG A 344 -33.66 7.04 -0.50
C ARG A 344 -34.97 7.76 -0.23
N LEU A 345 -36.08 7.21 -0.68
CA LEU A 345 -37.43 7.77 -0.47
C LEU A 345 -37.86 7.65 0.98
N ASP A 346 -37.68 6.47 1.57
CA ASP A 346 -38.16 6.15 2.90
C ASP A 346 -37.23 6.71 4.01
N ARG A 347 -35.94 6.86 3.72
CA ARG A 347 -34.89 7.32 4.64
C ARG A 347 -34.75 6.46 5.90
N LEU A 348 -35.11 5.19 5.81
CA LEU A 348 -35.05 4.22 6.90
C LEU A 348 -34.12 3.09 6.56
N ALA A 349 -33.36 2.59 7.56
CA ALA A 349 -32.56 1.39 7.42
C ALA A 349 -33.41 0.13 7.61
N GLY A 350 -33.05 -0.95 6.94
CA GLY A 350 -33.57 -2.29 7.16
C GLY A 350 -32.49 -3.21 7.72
N TYR A 351 -32.87 -4.16 8.56
CA TYR A 351 -31.94 -5.11 9.18
C TYR A 351 -32.33 -6.53 8.85
N GLN A 352 -31.31 -7.34 8.52
CA GLN A 352 -31.48 -8.70 8.05
C GLN A 352 -32.20 -9.61 9.07
N GLU A 353 -32.02 -9.38 10.36
CA GLU A 353 -32.64 -10.18 11.43
C GLU A 353 -34.18 -10.09 11.47
N LYS A 354 -34.78 -9.22 10.65
CA LYS A 354 -36.22 -9.08 10.53
C LYS A 354 -36.83 -9.85 9.35
N ILE A 355 -36.00 -10.38 8.50
CA ILE A 355 -36.40 -11.17 7.32
C ILE A 355 -36.39 -12.65 7.66
#